data_a1cff69905b1703e05bda0740ce4f240
#
_entry.id   a1cff69905b1703e05bda0740ce4f240
#
_cell.length_a   1.000
_cell.length_b   1.000
_cell.length_c   1.000
_cell.angle_alpha   90.00
_cell.angle_beta   90.00
_cell.angle_gamma   90.00
#
_symmetry.space_group_name_H-M   'P 1'
#
loop_
_entity.id
_entity.type
_entity.pdbx_description
1 polymer ?
#
loop_
_entity_poly.entity_id
_entity_poly.type
_entity_poly.pdbx_seq_one_letter_code
_entity_poly.pdbx_strand_id
1 'polypeptide(L)'
;SSVELMRVVLANVGSAPLTLTPTAAVPIFGRSADRARDHRHVTSLLHRIATHPYGVVVRPTLTFDERGHRFNTVAYAVLGAEGDGTAPVAVFPTLETFVGSGGSLDWPQAVVEPGLTGLAAGRRLAGYEAMGGLRFGRITLDPGQRCAYVLALGILDDDEDPEAMMARYGDDARFEAWLTRTKTHWDQKLASLQVDLGEARFNGWMKWVTLQPILRRICGNSFLPYHDYGRGGRGWRDLWQDQLALLLMEPGEVRDQLLSNFAGIRLDGSNATIIGDAPGDFRADRNNIPRVWMDHGAWPLLTTQLYMDRSGDLGFLLEEQEYFKDSWIQRAQAVDGSWTPEDGTKLRNSAGSVYRGSILEHLLVQHLTAFFNVGEHNIIRLEGADWNDGLDMARLRGESVAFTALYASNLRRLSALVVALSQLGVKELRFFAELVPLLDRLHAPLDYDSVSAKRARLAEYFAVTEHTIRGERVAVALQDLSADLAAKADWLYAHLRRQEW
;
A
#
# COMPACT_ATOMS: atom_id res chain seq x y z
N SER A 1 2.51 -4.47 18.17
CA SER A 1 2.33 -5.89 17.75
C SER A 1 0.96 -6.12 17.10
N SER A 2 0.91 -6.99 16.11
CA SER A 2 -0.33 -7.52 15.56
C SER A 2 -0.71 -8.79 16.31
N VAL A 3 -1.90 -8.80 16.93
CA VAL A 3 -2.36 -9.92 17.78
C VAL A 3 -3.77 -10.33 17.38
N GLU A 4 -3.96 -11.63 17.18
CA GLU A 4 -5.26 -12.26 17.09
C GLU A 4 -5.57 -12.94 18.43
N LEU A 5 -6.77 -12.73 18.96
CA LEU A 5 -7.22 -13.34 20.19
C LEU A 5 -8.31 -14.37 19.92
N MET A 6 -8.13 -15.57 20.45
CA MET A 6 -9.08 -16.64 20.37
C MET A 6 -9.55 -17.01 21.79
N ARG A 7 -10.85 -16.95 22.01
CA ARG A 7 -11.47 -17.43 23.26
C ARG A 7 -12.16 -18.76 23.02
N VAL A 8 -11.82 -19.73 23.83
CA VAL A 8 -12.46 -21.05 23.84
C VAL A 8 -13.25 -21.21 25.15
N VAL A 9 -14.53 -21.47 25.04
CA VAL A 9 -15.39 -21.75 26.20
C VAL A 9 -15.83 -23.20 26.16
N LEU A 10 -15.52 -23.95 27.20
CA LEU A 10 -16.00 -25.31 27.40
C LEU A 10 -17.15 -25.28 28.39
N ALA A 11 -18.27 -25.94 28.05
CA ALA A 11 -19.45 -26.05 28.89
C ALA A 11 -19.87 -27.50 29.02
N ASN A 12 -20.11 -27.94 30.24
CA ASN A 12 -20.73 -29.26 30.46
C ASN A 12 -22.25 -29.13 30.27
N VAL A 13 -22.74 -29.65 29.14
CA VAL A 13 -24.17 -29.68 28.82
C VAL A 13 -24.82 -31.03 29.16
N GLY A 14 -24.06 -31.95 29.75
CA GLY A 14 -24.54 -33.25 30.21
C GLY A 14 -25.18 -33.19 31.59
N SER A 15 -25.61 -34.37 32.08
CA SER A 15 -26.25 -34.56 33.38
C SER A 15 -25.31 -35.08 34.47
N ALA A 16 -24.04 -35.34 34.15
CA ALA A 16 -23.03 -35.84 35.09
C ALA A 16 -21.76 -34.98 35.03
N PRO A 17 -20.93 -34.92 36.10
CA PRO A 17 -19.64 -34.24 36.08
C PRO A 17 -18.75 -34.80 34.98
N LEU A 18 -18.05 -33.89 34.25
CA LEU A 18 -17.10 -34.20 33.20
C LEU A 18 -15.69 -33.73 33.58
N THR A 19 -14.77 -34.68 33.65
CA THR A 19 -13.35 -34.35 33.88
C THR A 19 -12.57 -34.40 32.57
N LEU A 20 -11.82 -33.33 32.28
CA LEU A 20 -11.06 -33.20 31.06
C LEU A 20 -9.71 -32.45 31.29
N THR A 21 -8.80 -32.60 30.35
CA THR A 21 -7.53 -31.88 30.31
C THR A 21 -7.45 -31.12 28.98
N PRO A 22 -7.82 -29.86 28.97
CA PRO A 22 -7.83 -29.09 27.72
C PRO A 22 -6.43 -28.92 27.15
N THR A 23 -6.30 -29.07 25.84
CA THR A 23 -5.04 -28.94 25.13
C THR A 23 -5.28 -28.21 23.83
N ALA A 24 -4.55 -27.12 23.59
CA ALA A 24 -4.54 -26.38 22.34
C ALA A 24 -3.29 -26.74 21.52
N ALA A 25 -3.42 -26.73 20.20
CA ALA A 25 -2.30 -26.94 19.30
C ALA A 25 -2.43 -26.03 18.08
N VAL A 26 -1.50 -25.12 17.90
CA VAL A 26 -1.46 -24.17 16.80
C VAL A 26 -0.09 -24.29 16.11
N PRO A 27 -0.01 -24.77 14.85
CA PRO A 27 1.23 -24.78 14.10
C PRO A 27 1.72 -23.35 13.88
N ILE A 28 3.03 -23.12 14.03
CA ILE A 28 3.65 -21.81 13.85
C ILE A 28 4.48 -21.81 12.58
N PHE A 29 3.99 -21.14 11.56
CA PHE A 29 4.72 -20.93 10.31
C PHE A 29 5.43 -19.58 10.38
N GLY A 30 6.68 -19.61 10.79
CA GLY A 30 7.51 -18.40 10.98
C GLY A 30 8.00 -17.78 9.66
N ARG A 31 7.10 -17.60 8.69
CA ARG A 31 7.42 -17.03 7.39
C ARG A 31 6.15 -16.59 6.69
N SER A 32 6.26 -15.58 5.80
CA SER A 32 5.21 -15.36 4.80
C SER A 32 5.12 -16.61 3.91
N ALA A 33 4.00 -17.29 3.95
CA ALA A 33 3.85 -18.58 3.32
C ALA A 33 3.27 -18.42 1.92
N ASP A 34 4.11 -18.33 0.93
CA ASP A 34 3.65 -18.52 -0.43
C ASP A 34 3.31 -19.99 -0.70
N ARG A 35 3.94 -20.92 0.02
CA ARG A 35 3.69 -22.36 -0.10
C ARG A 35 3.85 -23.06 1.23
N ALA A 36 2.78 -23.52 1.82
CA ALA A 36 2.77 -24.30 3.06
C ALA A 36 3.68 -25.54 3.01
N ARG A 37 3.85 -26.13 1.82
CA ARG A 37 4.75 -27.27 1.60
C ARG A 37 6.20 -26.94 1.89
N ASP A 38 6.68 -25.76 1.46
CA ASP A 38 8.09 -25.36 1.66
C ASP A 38 8.38 -25.04 3.13
N HIS A 39 7.37 -24.72 3.92
CA HIS A 39 7.51 -24.51 5.35
C HIS A 39 7.97 -25.73 6.09
N ARG A 40 7.44 -26.89 5.79
CA ARG A 40 7.77 -28.11 6.51
C ARG A 40 9.21 -28.55 6.26
N HIS A 41 9.71 -28.41 5.06
CA HIS A 41 10.97 -29.03 4.65
C HIS A 41 12.16 -28.09 4.66
N VAL A 42 11.95 -26.80 4.43
CA VAL A 42 13.04 -25.82 4.30
C VAL A 42 13.01 -24.77 5.40
N THR A 43 11.86 -24.17 5.64
CA THR A 43 11.75 -23.03 6.56
C THR A 43 11.82 -23.40 8.02
N SER A 44 11.44 -24.63 8.40
CA SER A 44 11.60 -25.10 9.77
C SER A 44 13.07 -25.08 10.23
N LEU A 45 14.01 -25.29 9.32
CA LEU A 45 15.45 -25.19 9.62
C LEU A 45 15.88 -23.81 10.09
N LEU A 46 15.16 -22.79 9.67
CA LEU A 46 15.44 -21.40 10.06
C LEU A 46 14.86 -21.03 11.42
N HIS A 47 13.96 -21.84 11.97
CA HIS A 47 13.28 -21.52 13.22
C HIS A 47 14.25 -21.53 14.40
N ARG A 48 14.13 -20.50 15.23
CA ARG A 48 14.71 -20.41 16.57
C ARG A 48 13.55 -20.33 17.54
N ILE A 49 13.29 -21.42 18.22
CA ILE A 49 12.11 -21.64 19.05
C ILE A 49 12.50 -21.44 20.51
N ALA A 50 11.71 -20.66 21.23
CA ALA A 50 11.86 -20.49 22.67
C ALA A 50 10.54 -20.85 23.38
N THR A 51 10.65 -21.59 24.49
CA THR A 51 9.50 -21.82 25.38
C THR A 51 9.39 -20.70 26.40
N HIS A 52 8.15 -20.28 26.63
CA HIS A 52 7.76 -19.28 27.62
C HIS A 52 6.75 -19.89 28.59
N PRO A 53 6.56 -19.38 29.84
CA PRO A 53 5.54 -19.90 30.75
C PRO A 53 4.15 -19.98 30.10
N TYR A 54 3.81 -19.03 29.25
CA TYR A 54 2.52 -18.98 28.56
C TYR A 54 2.50 -19.66 27.19
N GLY A 55 3.63 -20.14 26.64
CA GLY A 55 3.62 -20.80 25.34
C GLY A 55 4.93 -20.81 24.57
N VAL A 56 4.85 -20.53 23.28
CA VAL A 56 5.95 -20.72 22.33
C VAL A 56 6.16 -19.46 21.51
N VAL A 57 7.42 -19.07 21.36
CA VAL A 57 7.87 -17.97 20.50
C VAL A 57 8.88 -18.48 19.48
N VAL A 58 8.68 -18.13 18.22
CA VAL A 58 9.53 -18.54 17.11
C VAL A 58 10.12 -17.30 16.44
N ARG A 59 11.45 -17.25 16.36
CA ARG A 59 12.20 -16.25 15.60
C ARG A 59 12.89 -16.91 14.43
N PRO A 60 12.39 -16.85 13.21
CA PRO A 60 13.13 -17.32 12.05
C PRO A 60 14.39 -16.48 11.86
N THR A 61 15.46 -17.08 11.39
CA THR A 61 16.70 -16.34 11.11
C THR A 61 16.60 -15.47 9.87
N LEU A 62 15.88 -15.95 8.87
CA LEU A 62 15.69 -15.28 7.58
C LEU A 62 14.21 -15.25 7.22
N THR A 63 13.82 -14.24 6.50
CA THR A 63 12.57 -14.17 5.73
C THR A 63 12.89 -14.14 4.25
N PHE A 64 11.94 -14.57 3.42
CA PHE A 64 12.05 -14.53 1.96
C PHE A 64 10.96 -13.62 1.41
N ASP A 65 11.33 -12.84 0.46
CA ASP A 65 10.41 -12.11 -0.41
C ASP A 65 10.92 -12.16 -1.86
N GLU A 66 10.22 -11.52 -2.78
CA GLU A 66 10.63 -11.46 -4.19
C GLU A 66 12.04 -10.86 -4.40
N ARG A 67 12.53 -10.15 -3.42
CA ARG A 67 13.85 -9.49 -3.42
C ARG A 67 14.95 -10.39 -2.85
N GLY A 68 14.60 -11.63 -2.52
CA GLY A 68 15.52 -12.62 -1.97
C GLY A 68 15.49 -12.74 -0.46
N HIS A 69 16.58 -13.20 0.12
CA HIS A 69 16.69 -13.46 1.54
C HIS A 69 17.02 -12.19 2.32
N ARG A 70 16.34 -12.00 3.45
CA ARG A 70 16.59 -10.91 4.40
C ARG A 70 16.68 -11.45 5.82
N PHE A 71 17.40 -10.75 6.68
CA PHE A 71 17.31 -11.02 8.11
C PHE A 71 15.90 -10.76 8.59
N ASN A 72 15.39 -11.70 9.38
CA ASN A 72 14.07 -11.57 9.97
C ASN A 72 14.14 -10.66 11.21
N THR A 73 13.16 -9.78 11.35
CA THR A 73 13.07 -8.80 12.44
C THR A 73 11.83 -8.98 13.31
N VAL A 74 11.07 -10.06 13.11
CA VAL A 74 9.84 -10.31 13.86
C VAL A 74 9.86 -11.68 14.54
N ALA A 75 9.07 -11.83 15.60
CA ALA A 75 8.79 -13.10 16.22
C ALA A 75 7.33 -13.50 16.05
N TYR A 76 7.07 -14.80 15.98
CA TYR A 76 5.73 -15.37 15.94
C TYR A 76 5.47 -16.06 17.26
N ALA A 77 4.38 -15.70 17.94
CA ALA A 77 4.05 -16.22 19.24
C ALA A 77 2.68 -16.92 19.24
N VAL A 78 2.63 -18.06 19.92
CA VAL A 78 1.38 -18.70 20.33
C VAL A 78 1.45 -18.84 21.84
N LEU A 79 0.67 -18.01 22.52
CA LEU A 79 0.59 -17.95 23.98
C LEU A 79 -0.84 -18.24 24.39
N GLY A 80 -1.04 -18.74 25.62
CA GLY A 80 -2.37 -18.98 26.15
C GLY A 80 -2.42 -19.00 27.65
N ALA A 81 -3.62 -18.78 28.19
CA ALA A 81 -3.91 -18.85 29.60
C ALA A 81 -5.34 -19.40 29.85
N GLU A 82 -5.59 -19.89 31.05
CA GLU A 82 -6.93 -20.13 31.54
C GLU A 82 -7.69 -18.79 31.72
N GLY A 83 -9.00 -18.83 31.83
CA GLY A 83 -9.81 -17.62 31.91
C GLY A 83 -9.50 -16.67 33.05
N ASP A 84 -8.81 -17.13 34.08
CA ASP A 84 -8.31 -16.33 35.22
C ASP A 84 -6.87 -15.81 35.02
N GLY A 85 -6.24 -16.12 33.86
CA GLY A 85 -4.87 -15.76 33.55
C GLY A 85 -3.82 -16.81 33.96
N THR A 86 -4.21 -17.96 34.50
CA THR A 86 -3.28 -19.03 34.89
C THR A 86 -2.60 -19.61 33.65
N ALA A 87 -1.27 -19.77 33.70
CA ALA A 87 -0.47 -20.30 32.62
C ALA A 87 -0.72 -21.79 32.37
N PRO A 88 -0.47 -22.31 31.14
CA PRO A 88 -0.52 -23.72 30.85
C PRO A 88 0.42 -24.55 31.75
N VAL A 89 0.00 -25.77 32.08
CA VAL A 89 0.79 -26.68 32.92
C VAL A 89 1.90 -27.39 32.10
N ALA A 90 1.79 -27.41 30.78
CA ALA A 90 2.81 -27.97 29.89
C ALA A 90 2.83 -27.28 28.54
N VAL A 91 4.01 -27.13 27.96
CA VAL A 91 4.23 -26.52 26.61
C VAL A 91 4.94 -27.53 25.72
N PHE A 92 4.45 -27.68 24.50
CA PHE A 92 4.99 -28.56 23.47
C PHE A 92 5.40 -27.70 22.25
N PRO A 93 6.67 -27.31 22.14
CA PRO A 93 7.10 -26.24 21.21
C PRO A 93 7.38 -26.71 19.79
N THR A 94 7.34 -28.02 19.54
CA THR A 94 7.56 -28.59 18.20
C THR A 94 6.49 -29.61 17.85
N LEU A 95 6.28 -29.81 16.54
CA LEU A 95 5.38 -30.87 16.07
C LEU A 95 5.79 -32.24 16.67
N GLU A 96 7.07 -32.56 16.67
CA GLU A 96 7.59 -33.83 17.21
C GLU A 96 7.27 -33.97 18.70
N THR A 97 7.47 -32.95 19.52
CA THR A 97 7.15 -33.01 20.96
C THR A 97 5.67 -33.14 21.24
N PHE A 98 4.83 -32.66 20.31
CA PHE A 98 3.36 -32.71 20.44
C PHE A 98 2.78 -34.05 19.96
N VAL A 99 3.13 -34.51 18.76
CA VAL A 99 2.58 -35.73 18.18
C VAL A 99 3.29 -37.00 18.71
N GLY A 100 4.57 -36.87 19.11
CA GLY A 100 5.39 -37.99 19.52
C GLY A 100 5.99 -38.74 18.34
N SER A 101 6.87 -39.72 18.65
CA SER A 101 7.53 -40.55 17.65
C SER A 101 6.51 -41.48 16.93
N GLY A 102 6.39 -41.29 15.62
CA GLY A 102 5.41 -42.04 14.81
C GLY A 102 3.94 -41.62 15.02
N GLY A 103 3.69 -40.55 15.77
CA GLY A 103 2.36 -39.99 15.99
C GLY A 103 1.83 -39.14 14.83
N SER A 104 0.58 -38.74 14.94
CA SER A 104 -0.08 -37.82 14.01
C SER A 104 -0.88 -36.76 14.75
N LEU A 105 -1.36 -35.76 14.04
CA LEU A 105 -2.27 -34.75 14.62
C LEU A 105 -3.63 -35.32 15.00
N ASP A 106 -4.05 -36.46 14.39
CA ASP A 106 -5.30 -37.15 14.74
C ASP A 106 -5.18 -37.94 16.06
N TRP A 107 -3.96 -38.30 16.45
CA TRP A 107 -3.67 -39.05 17.67
C TRP A 107 -2.36 -38.60 18.32
N PRO A 108 -2.30 -37.35 18.80
CA PRO A 108 -1.05 -36.81 19.35
C PRO A 108 -0.77 -37.32 20.76
N GLN A 109 0.48 -37.74 21.02
CA GLN A 109 0.88 -38.23 22.35
C GLN A 109 0.64 -37.20 23.45
N ALA A 110 0.83 -35.93 23.16
CA ALA A 110 0.56 -34.85 24.12
C ALA A 110 -0.90 -34.79 24.61
N VAL A 111 -1.84 -35.40 23.90
CA VAL A 111 -3.25 -35.47 24.31
C VAL A 111 -3.61 -36.82 24.90
N VAL A 112 -3.12 -37.91 24.29
CA VAL A 112 -3.53 -39.27 24.67
C VAL A 112 -2.71 -39.84 25.83
N GLU A 113 -1.53 -39.31 26.13
CA GLU A 113 -0.66 -39.68 27.23
C GLU A 113 -0.66 -38.62 28.32
N PRO A 114 -1.50 -38.72 29.35
CA PRO A 114 -1.59 -37.69 30.42
C PRO A 114 -0.29 -37.47 31.19
N GLY A 115 0.56 -38.47 31.25
CA GLY A 115 1.86 -38.43 31.92
C GLY A 115 2.98 -37.79 31.11
N LEU A 116 2.76 -37.50 29.82
CA LEU A 116 3.78 -36.87 29.01
C LEU A 116 4.03 -35.43 29.50
N THR A 117 5.25 -35.14 29.88
CA THR A 117 5.68 -33.81 30.34
C THR A 117 6.08 -32.97 29.14
N GLY A 118 5.58 -31.69 29.10
CA GLY A 118 6.06 -30.71 28.15
C GLY A 118 7.46 -30.20 28.53
N LEU A 119 7.99 -29.30 27.70
CA LEU A 119 9.26 -28.65 27.98
C LEU A 119 9.05 -27.48 28.98
N ALA A 120 10.04 -27.34 29.89
CA ALA A 120 10.07 -26.22 30.80
C ALA A 120 10.25 -24.88 30.05
N ALA A 121 9.79 -23.79 30.66
CA ALA A 121 10.04 -22.44 30.13
C ALA A 121 11.53 -22.11 30.07
N GLY A 122 11.91 -21.24 29.13
CA GLY A 122 13.33 -20.86 28.93
C GLY A 122 14.15 -21.83 28.07
N ARG A 123 13.57 -22.91 27.55
CA ARG A 123 14.25 -23.80 26.61
C ARG A 123 14.37 -23.19 25.25
N ARG A 124 15.46 -23.46 24.56
CA ARG A 124 15.73 -22.99 23.18
C ARG A 124 15.99 -24.20 22.29
N LEU A 125 15.35 -24.22 21.14
CA LEU A 125 15.43 -25.24 20.10
C LEU A 125 15.68 -24.58 18.75
N ALA A 126 16.31 -25.29 17.82
CA ALA A 126 16.58 -24.75 16.49
C ALA A 126 16.37 -25.82 15.43
N GLY A 127 15.78 -25.44 14.33
CA GLY A 127 15.67 -26.31 13.16
C GLY A 127 14.48 -27.28 13.17
N TYR A 128 13.44 -27.04 13.98
CA TYR A 128 12.28 -27.90 14.09
C TYR A 128 11.02 -27.25 13.52
N GLU A 129 10.03 -28.08 13.14
CA GLU A 129 8.68 -27.60 12.88
C GLU A 129 8.08 -27.09 14.19
N ALA A 130 7.74 -25.79 14.24
CA ALA A 130 7.27 -25.16 15.46
C ALA A 130 5.78 -25.41 15.69
N MET A 131 5.42 -25.61 16.95
CA MET A 131 4.06 -25.84 17.41
C MET A 131 3.81 -25.06 18.70
N GLY A 132 2.71 -24.32 18.75
CA GLY A 132 2.16 -23.79 19.99
C GLY A 132 1.27 -24.83 20.64
N GLY A 133 1.87 -25.87 21.18
CA GLY A 133 1.15 -26.90 21.93
C GLY A 133 1.04 -26.50 23.41
N LEU A 134 -0.17 -26.30 23.92
CA LEU A 134 -0.45 -25.81 25.29
C LEU A 134 -1.39 -26.76 25.97
N ARG A 135 -0.98 -27.38 27.06
CA ARG A 135 -1.83 -28.18 27.93
C ARG A 135 -2.17 -27.38 29.17
N PHE A 136 -3.45 -27.23 29.45
CA PHE A 136 -3.99 -26.56 30.63
C PHE A 136 -4.24 -27.51 31.78
N GLY A 137 -4.54 -27.00 32.94
CA GLY A 137 -4.83 -27.76 34.13
C GLY A 137 -6.01 -28.71 33.92
N ARG A 138 -5.94 -29.89 34.61
CA ARG A 138 -7.07 -30.82 34.62
C ARG A 138 -8.22 -30.19 35.39
N ILE A 139 -9.43 -30.20 34.79
CA ILE A 139 -10.62 -29.58 35.38
C ILE A 139 -11.78 -30.56 35.38
N THR A 140 -12.61 -30.48 36.41
CA THR A 140 -13.93 -31.15 36.48
C THR A 140 -15.01 -30.09 36.41
N LEU A 141 -15.90 -30.23 35.44
CA LEU A 141 -17.06 -29.38 35.24
C LEU A 141 -18.31 -30.10 35.66
N ASP A 142 -19.03 -29.59 36.64
CA ASP A 142 -20.39 -30.07 36.97
C ASP A 142 -21.39 -29.71 35.86
N PRO A 143 -22.56 -30.35 35.82
CA PRO A 143 -23.60 -30.01 34.87
C PRO A 143 -23.92 -28.51 34.86
N GLY A 144 -23.86 -27.86 33.68
CA GLY A 144 -24.07 -26.42 33.49
C GLY A 144 -22.86 -25.55 33.77
N GLN A 145 -21.79 -26.07 34.34
CA GLN A 145 -20.55 -25.30 34.55
C GLN A 145 -19.77 -25.02 33.24
N ARG A 146 -19.02 -23.94 33.27
CA ARG A 146 -18.21 -23.48 32.13
C ARG A 146 -16.81 -23.06 32.60
N CYS A 147 -15.85 -23.21 31.71
CA CYS A 147 -14.53 -22.61 31.84
C CYS A 147 -14.11 -21.95 30.52
N ALA A 148 -13.21 -21.00 30.58
CA ALA A 148 -12.71 -20.29 29.40
C ALA A 148 -11.20 -20.41 29.32
N TYR A 149 -10.70 -20.32 28.09
CA TYR A 149 -9.27 -20.24 27.74
C TYR A 149 -9.07 -19.13 26.74
N VAL A 150 -8.00 -18.39 26.85
CA VAL A 150 -7.62 -17.32 25.93
C VAL A 150 -6.30 -17.69 25.27
N LEU A 151 -6.30 -17.76 23.94
CA LEU A 151 -5.09 -17.91 23.13
C LEU A 151 -4.79 -16.57 22.47
N ALA A 152 -3.52 -16.18 22.45
CA ALA A 152 -3.02 -15.00 21.79
C ALA A 152 -2.00 -15.42 20.72
N LEU A 153 -2.32 -15.14 19.46
CA LEU A 153 -1.47 -15.39 18.30
C LEU A 153 -0.88 -14.06 17.89
N GLY A 154 0.42 -13.90 18.03
CA GLY A 154 1.07 -12.59 17.86
C GLY A 154 2.20 -12.61 16.83
N ILE A 155 2.32 -11.50 16.10
CA ILE A 155 3.52 -11.10 15.40
C ILE A 155 4.13 -9.99 16.24
N LEU A 156 5.26 -10.28 16.88
CA LEU A 156 5.94 -9.41 17.83
C LEU A 156 7.15 -8.76 17.14
N ASP A 157 7.43 -7.52 17.48
CA ASP A 157 8.70 -6.90 17.15
C ASP A 157 9.83 -7.57 17.94
N ASP A 158 11.08 -7.38 17.53
CA ASP A 158 12.22 -8.15 18.06
C ASP A 158 12.47 -7.94 19.56
N ASP A 159 12.10 -6.77 20.07
CA ASP A 159 12.23 -6.34 21.47
C ASP A 159 10.95 -6.51 22.32
N GLU A 160 9.85 -7.00 21.71
CA GLU A 160 8.57 -7.12 22.42
C GLU A 160 8.54 -8.36 23.33
N ASP A 161 8.18 -8.13 24.61
CA ASP A 161 8.11 -9.17 25.64
C ASP A 161 6.78 -9.96 25.57
N PRO A 162 6.83 -11.29 25.38
CA PRO A 162 5.65 -12.14 25.44
C PRO A 162 4.86 -12.06 26.76
N GLU A 163 5.52 -11.77 27.88
CA GLU A 163 4.86 -11.61 29.18
C GLU A 163 3.99 -10.34 29.22
N ALA A 164 4.49 -9.25 28.65
CA ALA A 164 3.72 -8.02 28.50
C ALA A 164 2.46 -8.24 27.61
N MET A 165 2.57 -9.07 26.58
CA MET A 165 1.44 -9.46 25.75
C MET A 165 0.38 -10.22 26.57
N MET A 166 0.78 -11.20 27.39
CA MET A 166 -0.18 -11.93 28.23
C MET A 166 -0.74 -11.06 29.35
N ALA A 167 0.06 -10.19 29.93
CA ALA A 167 -0.45 -9.19 30.89
C ALA A 167 -1.52 -8.27 30.29
N ARG A 168 -1.49 -8.06 28.98
CA ARG A 168 -2.45 -7.21 28.26
C ARG A 168 -3.69 -7.94 27.77
N TYR A 169 -3.59 -9.23 27.43
CA TYR A 169 -4.63 -9.98 26.73
C TYR A 169 -5.06 -11.29 27.40
N GLY A 170 -4.31 -11.80 28.36
CA GLY A 170 -4.26 -13.20 28.76
C GLY A 170 -5.33 -13.67 29.76
N ASP A 171 -6.46 -12.97 29.91
CA ASP A 171 -7.59 -13.46 30.69
C ASP A 171 -8.95 -13.16 30.02
N ASP A 172 -10.00 -13.76 30.55
CA ASP A 172 -11.35 -13.67 30.00
C ASP A 172 -11.93 -12.24 30.05
N ALA A 173 -11.67 -11.52 31.15
CA ALA A 173 -12.15 -10.15 31.29
C ALA A 173 -11.47 -9.17 30.32
N ARG A 174 -10.16 -9.34 30.11
CA ARG A 174 -9.39 -8.59 29.11
C ARG A 174 -9.82 -8.92 27.71
N PHE A 175 -10.07 -10.20 27.41
CA PHE A 175 -10.61 -10.60 26.11
C PHE A 175 -11.92 -9.88 25.80
N GLU A 176 -12.88 -9.88 26.73
CA GLU A 176 -14.17 -9.20 26.54
C GLU A 176 -14.00 -7.68 26.35
N ALA A 177 -13.10 -7.06 27.10
CA ALA A 177 -12.80 -5.64 26.95
C ALA A 177 -12.24 -5.35 25.54
N TRP A 178 -11.31 -6.16 25.04
CA TRP A 178 -10.74 -6.01 23.72
C TRP A 178 -11.74 -6.32 22.61
N LEU A 179 -12.59 -7.33 22.78
CA LEU A 179 -13.67 -7.64 21.84
C LEU A 179 -14.64 -6.46 21.70
N THR A 180 -15.04 -5.87 22.84
CA THR A 180 -15.91 -4.69 22.87
C THR A 180 -15.25 -3.50 22.17
N ARG A 181 -13.97 -3.24 22.47
CA ARG A 181 -13.20 -2.17 21.85
C ARG A 181 -13.09 -2.37 20.33
N THR A 182 -12.82 -3.59 19.88
CA THR A 182 -12.70 -3.92 18.45
C THR A 182 -14.03 -3.72 17.74
N LYS A 183 -15.15 -4.20 18.32
CA LYS A 183 -16.49 -3.98 17.75
C LYS A 183 -16.80 -2.48 17.66
N THR A 184 -16.59 -1.74 18.72
CA THR A 184 -16.82 -0.28 18.75
C THR A 184 -15.97 0.44 17.69
N HIS A 185 -14.70 0.05 17.52
CA HIS A 185 -13.83 0.62 16.49
C HIS A 185 -14.40 0.43 15.08
N TRP A 186 -14.81 -0.80 14.73
CA TRP A 186 -15.38 -1.08 13.41
C TRP A 186 -16.76 -0.45 13.23
N ASP A 187 -17.60 -0.43 14.26
CA ASP A 187 -18.89 0.24 14.21
C ASP A 187 -18.72 1.75 13.93
N GLN A 188 -17.76 2.42 14.59
CA GLN A 188 -17.44 3.81 14.33
C GLN A 188 -16.93 4.06 12.91
N LYS A 189 -16.05 3.18 12.39
CA LYS A 189 -15.56 3.26 11.02
C LYS A 189 -16.70 3.12 10.00
N LEU A 190 -17.60 2.16 10.20
CA LEU A 190 -18.74 1.92 9.32
C LEU A 190 -19.84 2.98 9.45
N ALA A 191 -19.90 3.71 10.56
CA ALA A 191 -20.86 4.78 10.76
C ALA A 191 -20.53 6.07 10.00
N SER A 192 -19.30 6.21 9.49
CA SER A 192 -18.86 7.40 8.74
C SER A 192 -19.62 7.61 7.41
N LEU A 193 -20.10 6.53 6.81
CA LEU A 193 -20.95 6.56 5.63
C LEU A 193 -22.11 5.58 5.79
N GLN A 194 -23.32 6.09 5.92
CA GLN A 194 -24.52 5.30 6.08
C GLN A 194 -25.36 5.35 4.80
N VAL A 195 -25.83 4.19 4.38
CA VAL A 195 -26.71 4.04 3.22
C VAL A 195 -27.99 3.35 3.68
N ASP A 196 -29.12 3.99 3.47
CA ASP A 196 -30.44 3.41 3.71
C ASP A 196 -31.34 3.62 2.47
N LEU A 197 -31.57 2.52 1.76
CA LEU A 197 -32.43 2.45 0.57
C LEU A 197 -33.73 1.67 0.85
N GLY A 198 -34.05 1.44 2.13
CA GLY A 198 -35.26 0.71 2.53
C GLY A 198 -35.18 -0.81 2.36
N GLU A 199 -34.07 -1.36 1.87
CA GLU A 199 -33.86 -2.79 1.69
C GLU A 199 -32.67 -3.26 2.58
N ALA A 200 -32.99 -4.04 3.63
CA ALA A 200 -32.03 -4.38 4.67
C ALA A 200 -30.80 -5.18 4.16
N ARG A 201 -31.01 -6.06 3.17
CA ARG A 201 -29.93 -6.87 2.60
C ARG A 201 -28.96 -5.98 1.81
N PHE A 202 -29.48 -5.04 1.03
CA PHE A 202 -28.66 -4.08 0.30
C PHE A 202 -27.91 -3.14 1.25
N ASN A 203 -28.57 -2.64 2.27
CA ASN A 203 -27.94 -1.80 3.29
C ASN A 203 -26.80 -2.54 4.01
N GLY A 204 -26.99 -3.82 4.33
CA GLY A 204 -25.95 -4.68 4.89
C GLY A 204 -24.78 -4.89 3.93
N TRP A 205 -25.04 -5.11 2.64
CA TRP A 205 -24.00 -5.23 1.62
C TRP A 205 -23.21 -3.92 1.44
N MET A 206 -23.87 -2.76 1.48
CA MET A 206 -23.20 -1.47 1.40
C MET A 206 -22.22 -1.23 2.56
N LYS A 207 -22.48 -1.74 3.76
CA LYS A 207 -21.50 -1.72 4.86
C LYS A 207 -20.22 -2.47 4.50
N TRP A 208 -20.34 -3.61 3.82
CA TRP A 208 -19.17 -4.34 3.31
C TRP A 208 -18.44 -3.56 2.22
N VAL A 209 -19.16 -2.95 1.29
CA VAL A 209 -18.55 -2.15 0.23
C VAL A 209 -17.78 -0.95 0.80
N THR A 210 -18.35 -0.26 1.76
CA THR A 210 -17.69 0.90 2.40
C THR A 210 -16.50 0.52 3.28
N LEU A 211 -16.45 -0.72 3.78
CA LEU A 211 -15.30 -1.22 4.53
C LEU A 211 -14.05 -1.45 3.65
N GLN A 212 -14.23 -1.80 2.37
CA GLN A 212 -13.12 -2.19 1.50
C GLN A 212 -12.01 -1.13 1.38
N PRO A 213 -12.29 0.17 1.15
CA PRO A 213 -11.24 1.19 1.08
C PRO A 213 -10.42 1.32 2.37
N ILE A 214 -11.07 1.14 3.52
CA ILE A 214 -10.41 1.17 4.83
C ILE A 214 -9.46 -0.03 4.97
N LEU A 215 -9.93 -1.24 4.62
CA LEU A 215 -9.09 -2.45 4.65
C LEU A 215 -7.91 -2.34 3.69
N ARG A 216 -8.11 -1.80 2.49
CA ARG A 216 -7.04 -1.56 1.53
C ARG A 216 -5.96 -0.64 2.09
N ARG A 217 -6.34 0.41 2.80
CA ARG A 217 -5.37 1.29 3.45
C ARG A 217 -4.57 0.58 4.53
N ILE A 218 -5.22 -0.26 5.35
CA ILE A 218 -4.59 -0.98 6.46
C ILE A 218 -3.76 -2.15 5.97
N CYS A 219 -4.34 -3.00 5.12
CA CYS A 219 -3.75 -4.27 4.70
C CYS A 219 -2.86 -4.14 3.45
N GLY A 220 -2.80 -2.93 2.87
CA GLY A 220 -2.11 -2.66 1.62
C GLY A 220 -2.99 -2.93 0.43
N ASN A 221 -2.36 -3.15 -0.70
CA ASN A 221 -2.95 -3.06 -2.00
C ASN A 221 -3.93 -4.18 -2.35
N SER A 222 -5.02 -3.78 -2.95
CA SER A 222 -6.01 -4.67 -3.56
C SER A 222 -5.66 -5.10 -4.99
N PHE A 223 -4.61 -4.55 -5.56
CA PHE A 223 -4.34 -4.64 -6.99
C PHE A 223 -3.78 -5.99 -7.43
N LEU A 224 -2.74 -6.47 -6.76
CA LEU A 224 -2.11 -7.74 -7.08
C LEU A 224 -2.34 -8.72 -5.95
N PRO A 225 -2.85 -9.92 -6.23
CA PRO A 225 -2.94 -10.97 -5.25
C PRO A 225 -1.56 -11.25 -4.67
N TYR A 226 -1.47 -11.24 -3.37
CA TYR A 226 -0.23 -11.44 -2.65
C TYR A 226 0.48 -12.75 -3.03
N HIS A 227 -0.30 -13.81 -3.18
CA HIS A 227 0.19 -15.17 -3.45
C HIS A 227 0.64 -15.39 -4.90
N ASP A 228 0.10 -14.65 -5.88
CA ASP A 228 0.41 -14.86 -7.30
C ASP A 228 1.67 -14.11 -7.74
N TYR A 229 1.86 -12.93 -7.17
CA TYR A 229 2.93 -12.01 -7.55
C TYR A 229 3.86 -11.69 -6.39
N GLY A 230 3.84 -12.52 -5.36
CA GLY A 230 4.57 -12.27 -4.14
C GLY A 230 4.00 -11.09 -3.38
N ARG A 231 4.83 -10.21 -2.89
CA ARG A 231 4.38 -9.01 -2.20
C ARG A 231 4.07 -7.91 -3.20
N GLY A 232 2.92 -8.01 -3.84
CA GLY A 232 2.46 -6.97 -4.72
C GLY A 232 2.51 -5.61 -4.04
N GLY A 233 3.25 -4.68 -4.59
CA GLY A 233 3.21 -3.29 -4.17
C GLY A 233 1.88 -2.66 -4.56
N ARG A 234 1.57 -1.48 -4.06
CA ARG A 234 0.42 -0.71 -4.52
C ARG A 234 0.68 -0.22 -5.94
N GLY A 235 -0.27 -0.46 -6.85
CA GLY A 235 -0.24 0.12 -8.18
C GLY A 235 -0.42 1.63 -8.13
N TRP A 236 0.15 2.34 -9.10
CA TRP A 236 0.04 3.80 -9.16
C TRP A 236 -1.40 4.31 -9.22
N ARG A 237 -2.22 3.74 -10.09
CA ARG A 237 -3.63 4.10 -10.22
C ARG A 237 -4.40 3.86 -8.92
N ASP A 238 -4.22 2.70 -8.32
CA ASP A 238 -4.92 2.30 -7.11
C ASP A 238 -4.60 3.23 -5.94
N LEU A 239 -3.37 3.74 -5.88
CA LEU A 239 -2.92 4.70 -4.90
C LEU A 239 -3.79 5.97 -4.87
N TRP A 240 -4.19 6.45 -6.04
CA TRP A 240 -5.03 7.64 -6.19
C TRP A 240 -6.52 7.32 -6.05
N GLN A 241 -6.97 6.22 -6.66
CA GLN A 241 -8.37 5.80 -6.61
C GLN A 241 -8.82 5.39 -5.22
N ASP A 242 -7.98 4.71 -4.45
CA ASP A 242 -8.30 4.33 -3.07
C ASP A 242 -8.57 5.57 -2.19
N GLN A 243 -7.94 6.71 -2.47
CA GLN A 243 -8.21 7.96 -1.75
C GLN A 243 -9.62 8.52 -2.01
N LEU A 244 -10.23 8.25 -3.16
CA LEU A 244 -11.55 8.81 -3.52
C LEU A 244 -12.63 8.44 -2.50
N ALA A 245 -12.65 7.19 -2.04
CA ALA A 245 -13.58 6.75 -1.01
C ALA A 245 -13.18 7.26 0.38
N LEU A 246 -11.88 7.29 0.68
CA LEU A 246 -11.37 7.76 1.97
C LEU A 246 -11.62 9.25 2.21
N LEU A 247 -11.71 10.06 1.15
CA LEU A 247 -12.13 11.47 1.24
C LEU A 247 -13.51 11.64 1.88
N LEU A 248 -14.40 10.67 1.70
CA LEU A 248 -15.74 10.67 2.29
C LEU A 248 -15.75 10.07 3.69
N MET A 249 -14.95 9.03 3.92
CA MET A 249 -15.07 8.16 5.09
C MET A 249 -14.05 8.47 6.18
N GLU A 250 -12.80 8.76 5.81
CA GLU A 250 -11.67 9.02 6.72
C GLU A 250 -10.74 10.10 6.16
N PRO A 251 -11.20 11.36 6.01
CA PRO A 251 -10.45 12.40 5.31
C PRO A 251 -9.17 12.85 6.05
N GLY A 252 -9.04 12.57 7.34
CA GLY A 252 -7.98 13.13 8.19
C GLY A 252 -6.56 12.84 7.75
N GLU A 253 -6.30 11.67 7.16
CA GLU A 253 -4.97 11.26 6.72
C GLU A 253 -4.75 11.42 5.20
N VAL A 254 -5.80 11.78 4.45
CA VAL A 254 -5.74 11.82 2.99
C VAL A 254 -4.76 12.88 2.50
N ARG A 255 -4.68 14.03 3.18
CA ARG A 255 -3.75 15.10 2.81
C ARG A 255 -2.29 14.64 2.76
N ASP A 256 -1.84 14.01 3.81
CA ASP A 256 -0.44 13.57 3.94
C ASP A 256 -0.14 12.41 2.99
N GLN A 257 -1.11 11.54 2.76
CA GLN A 257 -1.00 10.47 1.77
C GLN A 257 -0.90 11.02 0.36
N LEU A 258 -1.72 12.00 -0.02
CA LEU A 258 -1.62 12.66 -1.32
C LEU A 258 -0.26 13.35 -1.50
N LEU A 259 0.20 14.11 -0.50
CA LEU A 259 1.51 14.74 -0.53
C LEU A 259 2.62 13.71 -0.77
N SER A 260 2.58 12.59 -0.06
CA SER A 260 3.55 11.49 -0.23
C SER A 260 3.48 10.86 -1.62
N ASN A 261 2.28 10.75 -2.20
CA ASN A 261 2.07 10.12 -3.50
C ASN A 261 2.75 10.90 -4.64
N PHE A 262 2.83 12.23 -4.54
CA PHE A 262 3.48 13.06 -5.56
C PHE A 262 4.98 12.77 -5.71
N ALA A 263 5.64 12.24 -4.68
CA ALA A 263 7.05 11.83 -4.76
C ALA A 263 7.33 10.72 -5.81
N GLY A 264 6.31 10.08 -6.36
CA GLY A 264 6.46 9.07 -7.40
C GLY A 264 6.45 9.59 -8.84
N ILE A 265 6.31 10.89 -9.07
CA ILE A 265 6.27 11.50 -10.40
C ILE A 265 7.68 11.75 -10.92
N ARG A 266 7.97 11.38 -12.18
CA ARG A 266 9.22 11.72 -12.90
C ARG A 266 9.06 13.03 -13.67
N LEU A 267 10.19 13.69 -13.95
CA LEU A 267 10.20 14.90 -14.76
C LEU A 267 9.70 14.69 -16.20
N ASP A 268 9.79 13.50 -16.75
CA ASP A 268 9.25 13.20 -18.07
C ASP A 268 7.72 13.06 -18.09
N GLY A 269 7.05 13.34 -16.98
CA GLY A 269 5.61 13.24 -16.80
C GLY A 269 5.07 11.82 -16.61
N SER A 270 5.96 10.82 -16.62
CA SER A 270 5.63 9.47 -16.18
C SER A 270 5.75 9.34 -14.65
N ASN A 271 5.61 8.15 -14.14
CA ASN A 271 5.66 7.89 -12.70
C ASN A 271 6.30 6.53 -12.40
N ALA A 272 6.70 6.36 -11.16
CA ALA A 272 6.96 5.04 -10.61
C ALA A 272 5.68 4.19 -10.63
N THR A 273 5.80 2.89 -10.90
CA THR A 273 4.64 2.01 -11.02
C THR A 273 4.22 1.44 -9.66
N ILE A 274 5.15 1.28 -8.73
CA ILE A 274 4.94 0.58 -7.45
C ILE A 274 5.41 1.45 -6.29
N ILE A 275 4.60 1.47 -5.23
CA ILE A 275 4.99 2.05 -3.94
C ILE A 275 5.90 1.07 -3.22
N GLY A 276 6.91 1.60 -2.56
CA GLY A 276 7.78 0.86 -1.66
C GLY A 276 7.16 0.54 -0.30
N ASP A 277 8.00 0.38 0.70
CA ASP A 277 7.59 -0.11 2.03
C ASP A 277 6.98 1.01 2.91
N ALA A 278 7.20 2.27 2.57
CA ALA A 278 6.70 3.43 3.31
C ALA A 278 6.04 4.47 2.38
N PRO A 279 5.18 5.36 2.91
CA PRO A 279 4.65 6.49 2.16
C PRO A 279 5.78 7.34 1.56
N GLY A 280 5.67 7.65 0.26
CA GLY A 280 6.70 8.41 -0.47
C GLY A 280 7.91 7.59 -0.93
N ASP A 281 7.99 6.30 -0.58
CA ASP A 281 8.99 5.39 -1.14
C ASP A 281 8.43 4.73 -2.42
N PHE A 282 9.14 4.89 -3.53
CA PHE A 282 8.70 4.42 -4.84
C PHE A 282 9.77 3.59 -5.54
N ARG A 283 9.31 2.69 -6.41
CA ARG A 283 10.13 1.85 -7.29
C ARG A 283 9.58 1.88 -8.69
N ALA A 284 10.46 1.71 -9.68
CA ALA A 284 10.05 1.68 -11.08
C ALA A 284 9.00 0.59 -11.35
N ASP A 285 9.34 -0.64 -11.00
CA ASP A 285 8.50 -1.84 -11.06
C ASP A 285 9.22 -2.97 -10.31
N ARG A 286 8.53 -4.10 -10.08
CA ARG A 286 9.10 -5.32 -9.50
C ARG A 286 10.31 -5.84 -10.26
N ASN A 287 10.19 -5.88 -11.60
CA ASN A 287 11.18 -6.42 -12.51
C ASN A 287 12.02 -5.32 -13.15
N ASN A 288 12.00 -4.10 -12.62
CA ASN A 288 12.62 -2.92 -13.22
C ASN A 288 12.14 -2.65 -14.66
N ILE A 289 10.92 -3.04 -14.98
CA ILE A 289 10.26 -2.78 -16.26
C ILE A 289 9.29 -1.61 -16.04
N PRO A 290 9.57 -0.42 -16.57
CA PRO A 290 8.69 0.71 -16.41
C PRO A 290 7.42 0.50 -17.20
N ARG A 291 6.30 0.88 -16.59
CA ARG A 291 5.00 0.88 -17.23
C ARG A 291 4.50 2.31 -17.30
N VAL A 292 4.38 2.81 -18.52
CA VAL A 292 3.86 4.15 -18.76
C VAL A 292 2.49 4.01 -19.40
N TRP A 293 1.49 4.40 -18.64
CA TRP A 293 0.10 4.34 -19.04
C TRP A 293 -0.49 5.75 -19.10
N MET A 294 -1.25 6.03 -20.12
CA MET A 294 -1.67 7.39 -20.38
C MET A 294 -2.60 7.96 -19.31
N ASP A 295 -3.37 7.14 -18.61
CA ASP A 295 -4.26 7.58 -17.52
C ASP A 295 -3.50 7.92 -16.22
N HIS A 296 -2.27 7.44 -16.07
CA HIS A 296 -1.48 7.65 -14.86
C HIS A 296 -1.21 9.12 -14.53
N GLY A 297 -1.05 9.96 -15.56
CA GLY A 297 -0.89 11.40 -15.37
C GLY A 297 -2.19 12.15 -15.04
N ALA A 298 -3.35 11.53 -15.29
CA ALA A 298 -4.65 12.17 -15.05
C ALA A 298 -5.14 12.00 -13.61
N TRP A 299 -4.89 10.86 -12.99
CA TRP A 299 -5.39 10.53 -11.64
C TRP A 299 -4.90 11.46 -10.53
N PRO A 300 -3.62 11.90 -10.51
CA PRO A 300 -3.14 12.83 -9.49
C PRO A 300 -3.98 14.10 -9.41
N LEU A 301 -4.30 14.73 -10.55
CA LEU A 301 -5.15 15.93 -10.57
C LEU A 301 -6.57 15.64 -10.14
N LEU A 302 -7.18 14.57 -10.65
CA LEU A 302 -8.58 14.25 -10.33
C LEU A 302 -8.79 14.04 -8.84
N THR A 303 -7.89 13.27 -8.20
CA THR A 303 -7.98 12.98 -6.77
C THR A 303 -7.65 14.22 -5.93
N THR A 304 -6.61 14.97 -6.32
CA THR A 304 -6.23 16.21 -5.62
C THR A 304 -7.33 17.26 -5.70
N GLN A 305 -8.01 17.39 -6.85
CA GLN A 305 -9.15 18.31 -6.97
C GLN A 305 -10.28 17.93 -6.04
N LEU A 306 -10.66 16.65 -6.00
CA LEU A 306 -11.70 16.18 -5.08
C LEU A 306 -11.32 16.39 -3.61
N TYR A 307 -10.02 16.25 -3.27
CA TYR A 307 -9.53 16.62 -1.96
C TYR A 307 -9.75 18.12 -1.67
N MET A 308 -9.36 19.00 -2.59
CA MET A 308 -9.54 20.45 -2.44
C MET A 308 -11.02 20.84 -2.39
N ASP A 309 -11.86 20.24 -3.23
CA ASP A 309 -13.32 20.48 -3.23
C ASP A 309 -13.95 20.06 -1.89
N ARG A 310 -13.44 19.00 -1.26
CA ARG A 310 -13.93 18.49 0.02
C ARG A 310 -13.41 19.29 1.23
N SER A 311 -12.15 19.74 1.18
CA SER A 311 -11.46 20.35 2.32
C SER A 311 -11.38 21.88 2.26
N GLY A 312 -11.50 22.48 1.07
CA GLY A 312 -11.19 23.89 0.85
C GLY A 312 -9.69 24.23 0.84
N ASP A 313 -8.81 23.22 0.99
CA ASP A 313 -7.35 23.41 1.09
C ASP A 313 -6.70 23.65 -0.29
N LEU A 314 -6.96 24.80 -0.89
CA LEU A 314 -6.29 25.20 -2.14
C LEU A 314 -4.79 25.41 -1.95
N GLY A 315 -4.33 25.69 -0.73
CA GLY A 315 -2.93 25.84 -0.38
C GLY A 315 -2.10 24.58 -0.60
N PHE A 316 -2.73 23.42 -0.65
CA PHE A 316 -2.08 22.15 -0.97
C PHE A 316 -1.30 22.18 -2.29
N LEU A 317 -1.77 22.93 -3.28
CA LEU A 317 -1.07 23.10 -4.56
C LEU A 317 0.30 23.77 -4.43
N LEU A 318 0.55 24.48 -3.34
CA LEU A 318 1.80 25.20 -3.06
C LEU A 318 2.79 24.40 -2.21
N GLU A 319 2.34 23.27 -1.63
CA GLU A 319 3.23 22.35 -0.89
C GLU A 319 4.30 21.80 -1.83
N GLU A 320 5.49 21.57 -1.29
CA GLU A 320 6.61 21.04 -2.07
C GLU A 320 6.85 19.56 -1.82
N GLN A 321 7.12 18.83 -2.89
CA GLN A 321 7.47 17.41 -2.86
C GLN A 321 8.65 17.11 -3.78
N GLU A 322 9.33 16.00 -3.52
CA GLU A 322 10.44 15.47 -4.32
C GLU A 322 9.90 14.83 -5.61
N TYR A 323 10.78 14.67 -6.60
CA TYR A 323 10.50 13.91 -7.82
C TYR A 323 11.20 12.54 -7.76
N PHE A 324 10.54 11.54 -8.30
CA PHE A 324 11.13 10.23 -8.50
C PHE A 324 12.15 10.24 -9.64
N LYS A 325 13.26 9.54 -9.47
CA LYS A 325 14.30 9.35 -10.49
C LYS A 325 14.80 7.92 -10.46
N ASP A 326 14.94 7.34 -11.63
CA ASP A 326 15.62 6.07 -11.89
C ASP A 326 16.34 6.15 -13.24
N SER A 327 16.81 5.03 -13.76
CA SER A 327 17.45 4.98 -15.08
C SER A 327 16.50 5.21 -16.26
N TRP A 328 15.19 5.16 -16.06
CA TRP A 328 14.23 5.32 -17.16
C TRP A 328 13.88 6.79 -17.39
N ILE A 329 13.91 7.20 -18.66
CA ILE A 329 13.68 8.57 -19.12
C ILE A 329 12.80 8.57 -20.37
N GLN A 330 12.36 9.77 -20.80
CA GLN A 330 11.58 9.99 -22.01
C GLN A 330 10.32 9.10 -22.04
N ARG A 331 9.61 9.02 -20.91
CA ARG A 331 8.44 8.17 -20.72
C ARG A 331 8.75 6.70 -20.99
N ALA A 332 9.85 6.25 -20.41
CA ALA A 332 10.38 4.89 -20.53
C ALA A 332 10.72 4.44 -21.96
N GLN A 333 11.05 5.37 -22.86
CA GLN A 333 11.52 5.05 -24.21
C GLN A 333 13.05 5.03 -24.31
N ALA A 334 13.76 5.55 -23.32
CA ALA A 334 15.21 5.57 -23.25
C ALA A 334 15.72 5.30 -21.83
N VAL A 335 17.01 5.07 -21.71
CA VAL A 335 17.72 4.82 -20.47
C VAL A 335 18.79 5.89 -20.26
N ASP A 336 18.81 6.50 -19.10
CA ASP A 336 19.86 7.41 -18.64
C ASP A 336 21.11 6.59 -18.28
N GLY A 337 22.08 6.58 -19.16
CA GLY A 337 23.34 5.85 -18.97
C GLY A 337 24.26 6.42 -17.88
N SER A 338 23.95 7.62 -17.38
CA SER A 338 24.70 8.26 -16.32
C SER A 338 24.15 7.95 -14.92
N TRP A 339 22.91 7.46 -14.82
CA TRP A 339 22.28 7.10 -13.54
C TRP A 339 22.76 5.73 -13.06
N THR A 340 23.07 5.64 -11.76
CA THR A 340 23.43 4.42 -11.06
C THR A 340 22.58 4.23 -9.79
N PRO A 341 22.46 3.04 -9.23
CA PRO A 341 21.72 2.82 -7.98
C PRO A 341 22.22 3.65 -6.79
N GLU A 342 23.48 4.08 -6.80
CA GLU A 342 24.09 4.94 -5.79
C GLU A 342 23.54 6.38 -5.82
N ASP A 343 23.01 6.83 -6.96
CA ASP A 343 22.34 8.13 -7.08
C ASP A 343 21.00 8.16 -6.32
N GLY A 344 20.47 6.98 -5.99
CA GLY A 344 19.20 6.81 -5.30
C GLY A 344 17.99 7.08 -6.20
N THR A 345 16.81 7.20 -5.59
CA THR A 345 15.53 7.31 -6.30
C THR A 345 14.92 8.71 -6.28
N LYS A 346 15.72 9.72 -5.93
CA LYS A 346 15.27 11.13 -5.84
C LYS A 346 16.03 12.00 -6.83
N LEU A 347 15.27 12.81 -7.57
CA LEU A 347 15.86 13.78 -8.49
C LEU A 347 16.78 14.76 -7.75
N ARG A 348 17.97 14.95 -8.30
CA ARG A 348 18.92 15.94 -7.81
C ARG A 348 19.14 17.06 -8.83
N ASN A 349 19.46 18.23 -8.33
CA ASN A 349 19.95 19.32 -9.18
C ASN A 349 21.46 19.19 -9.45
N SER A 350 21.99 20.04 -10.33
CA SER A 350 23.41 20.06 -10.70
C SER A 350 24.38 20.32 -9.52
N ALA A 351 23.87 20.84 -8.39
CA ALA A 351 24.63 21.00 -7.16
C ALA A 351 24.58 19.75 -6.24
N GLY A 352 23.92 18.65 -6.68
CA GLY A 352 23.79 17.40 -5.94
C GLY A 352 22.68 17.40 -4.86
N SER A 353 21.96 18.51 -4.67
CA SER A 353 20.87 18.60 -3.71
C SER A 353 19.58 18.00 -4.27
N VAL A 354 18.78 17.32 -3.44
CA VAL A 354 17.47 16.82 -3.83
C VAL A 354 16.57 18.00 -4.21
N TYR A 355 16.00 17.94 -5.41
CA TYR A 355 15.07 18.96 -5.87
C TYR A 355 13.65 18.69 -5.35
N ARG A 356 12.97 19.75 -4.95
CA ARG A 356 11.56 19.71 -4.54
C ARG A 356 10.80 20.76 -5.37
N GLY A 357 9.66 20.40 -5.90
CA GLY A 357 8.77 21.28 -6.63
C GLY A 357 7.40 21.36 -5.98
N SER A 358 6.61 22.38 -6.30
CA SER A 358 5.25 22.46 -5.79
C SER A 358 4.36 21.34 -6.36
N ILE A 359 3.29 20.99 -5.66
CA ILE A 359 2.30 20.03 -6.17
C ILE A 359 1.74 20.50 -7.51
N LEU A 360 1.50 21.79 -7.67
CA LEU A 360 1.10 22.33 -8.96
C LEU A 360 2.16 22.09 -10.04
N GLU A 361 3.45 22.21 -9.71
CA GLU A 361 4.55 21.94 -10.66
C GLU A 361 4.51 20.47 -11.13
N HIS A 362 4.31 19.51 -10.21
CA HIS A 362 4.18 18.11 -10.57
C HIS A 362 2.99 17.86 -11.52
N LEU A 363 1.86 18.49 -11.23
CA LEU A 363 0.68 18.40 -12.09
C LEU A 363 0.92 19.02 -13.47
N LEU A 364 1.64 20.16 -13.53
CA LEU A 364 2.01 20.77 -14.80
C LEU A 364 2.93 19.87 -15.61
N VAL A 365 3.94 19.27 -15.00
CA VAL A 365 4.85 18.33 -15.68
C VAL A 365 4.05 17.20 -16.35
N GLN A 366 3.10 16.57 -15.63
CA GLN A 366 2.30 15.48 -16.18
C GLN A 366 1.41 15.91 -17.35
N HIS A 367 0.76 17.07 -17.23
CA HIS A 367 -0.22 17.52 -18.22
C HIS A 367 0.43 18.18 -19.44
N LEU A 368 1.51 18.95 -19.25
CA LEU A 368 2.24 19.58 -20.34
C LEU A 368 2.99 18.55 -21.17
N THR A 369 3.69 17.61 -20.54
CA THR A 369 4.35 16.52 -21.29
C THR A 369 3.35 15.69 -22.09
N ALA A 370 2.17 15.40 -21.54
CA ALA A 370 1.11 14.70 -22.26
C ALA A 370 0.59 15.52 -23.47
N PHE A 371 0.40 16.85 -23.32
CA PHE A 371 -0.06 17.72 -24.40
C PHE A 371 0.89 17.70 -25.61
N PHE A 372 2.19 17.60 -25.38
CA PHE A 372 3.20 17.55 -26.46
C PHE A 372 3.50 16.12 -26.93
N ASN A 373 3.07 15.07 -26.21
CA ASN A 373 3.29 13.67 -26.57
C ASN A 373 2.16 13.15 -27.47
N VAL A 374 2.17 13.58 -28.73
CA VAL A 374 1.11 13.27 -29.70
C VAL A 374 1.55 12.27 -30.76
N GLY A 375 0.58 11.53 -31.30
CA GLY A 375 0.73 10.63 -32.43
C GLY A 375 0.59 11.34 -33.79
N GLU A 376 0.32 10.59 -34.84
CA GLU A 376 0.24 11.10 -36.21
C GLU A 376 -0.99 11.97 -36.48
N HIS A 377 -2.09 11.71 -35.76
CA HIS A 377 -3.34 12.47 -35.86
C HIS A 377 -3.38 13.66 -34.89
N ASN A 378 -2.25 13.97 -34.26
CA ASN A 378 -2.16 15.05 -33.27
C ASN A 378 -3.03 14.83 -32.02
N ILE A 379 -3.30 13.58 -31.72
CA ILE A 379 -4.00 13.09 -30.56
C ILE A 379 -2.95 12.56 -29.57
N ILE A 380 -3.19 12.65 -28.24
CA ILE A 380 -2.26 12.17 -27.23
C ILE A 380 -2.02 10.67 -27.38
N ARG A 381 -0.76 10.26 -27.37
CA ARG A 381 -0.35 8.86 -27.55
C ARG A 381 -0.92 7.98 -26.44
N LEU A 382 -1.37 6.78 -26.85
CA LEU A 382 -1.89 5.76 -25.92
C LEU A 382 -0.82 5.22 -24.98
N GLU A 383 0.40 5.03 -25.47
CA GLU A 383 1.52 4.39 -24.78
C GLU A 383 1.16 2.96 -24.34
N GLY A 384 1.36 2.59 -23.08
CA GLY A 384 0.84 1.32 -22.57
C GLY A 384 -0.68 1.41 -22.33
N ALA A 385 -1.37 0.31 -22.51
CA ALA A 385 -2.84 0.27 -22.53
C ALA A 385 -3.47 -0.33 -21.27
N ASP A 386 -2.75 -0.47 -20.24
CA ASP A 386 -3.12 -1.00 -18.92
C ASP A 386 -4.50 -1.70 -18.85
N TRP A 387 -4.56 -2.92 -18.36
CA TRP A 387 -5.78 -3.75 -18.29
C TRP A 387 -6.50 -4.03 -19.60
N ASN A 388 -6.00 -3.54 -20.73
CA ASN A 388 -6.50 -3.86 -22.04
C ASN A 388 -5.38 -4.41 -22.91
N ASP A 389 -5.01 -5.65 -22.69
CA ASP A 389 -3.91 -6.33 -23.37
C ASP A 389 -4.04 -6.30 -24.90
N GLY A 390 -5.26 -6.19 -25.42
CA GLY A 390 -5.51 -6.02 -26.84
C GLY A 390 -4.96 -4.71 -27.43
N LEU A 391 -4.88 -3.65 -26.63
CA LEU A 391 -4.33 -2.36 -27.04
C LEU A 391 -2.80 -2.28 -26.90
N ASP A 392 -2.16 -3.18 -26.18
CA ASP A 392 -0.69 -3.24 -26.09
C ASP A 392 -0.04 -3.41 -27.49
N MET A 393 -0.76 -3.96 -28.43
CA MET A 393 -0.34 -4.06 -29.84
C MET A 393 -0.23 -2.68 -30.54
N ALA A 394 -0.88 -1.65 -30.00
CA ALA A 394 -0.90 -0.28 -30.54
C ALA A 394 0.15 0.65 -29.87
N ARG A 395 1.05 0.14 -29.05
CA ARG A 395 1.99 0.91 -28.21
C ARG A 395 2.77 1.99 -28.97
N LEU A 396 3.21 1.71 -30.20
CA LEU A 396 4.06 2.61 -30.98
C LEU A 396 3.28 3.75 -31.66
N ARG A 397 2.07 3.47 -32.17
CA ARG A 397 1.28 4.41 -32.98
C ARG A 397 -0.11 4.70 -32.40
N GLY A 398 -0.51 4.02 -31.34
CA GLY A 398 -1.82 4.21 -30.73
C GLY A 398 -2.00 5.61 -30.17
N GLU A 399 -3.19 6.16 -30.38
CA GLU A 399 -3.65 7.45 -29.88
C GLU A 399 -5.00 7.25 -29.21
N SER A 400 -5.35 8.06 -28.21
CA SER A 400 -6.63 7.93 -27.51
C SER A 400 -7.42 9.23 -27.51
N VAL A 401 -8.53 9.23 -28.22
CA VAL A 401 -9.51 10.33 -28.25
C VAL A 401 -10.09 10.59 -26.85
N ALA A 402 -10.49 9.52 -26.14
CA ALA A 402 -11.08 9.62 -24.83
C ALA A 402 -10.15 10.28 -23.79
N PHE A 403 -8.89 9.80 -23.71
CA PHE A 403 -7.92 10.39 -22.81
C PHE A 403 -7.47 11.79 -23.24
N THR A 404 -7.42 12.07 -24.54
CA THR A 404 -7.14 13.43 -25.01
C THR A 404 -8.23 14.41 -24.55
N ALA A 405 -9.50 14.00 -24.59
CA ALA A 405 -10.59 14.77 -24.03
C ALA A 405 -10.47 14.97 -22.50
N LEU A 406 -10.04 13.92 -21.78
CA LEU A 406 -9.80 14.01 -20.34
C LEU A 406 -8.66 14.99 -20.01
N TYR A 407 -7.53 14.92 -20.74
CA TYR A 407 -6.41 15.86 -20.55
C TYR A 407 -6.80 17.30 -20.93
N ALA A 408 -7.63 17.50 -21.95
CA ALA A 408 -8.19 18.81 -22.26
C ALA A 408 -9.02 19.36 -21.09
N SER A 409 -9.88 18.53 -20.51
CA SER A 409 -10.65 18.87 -19.31
C SER A 409 -9.72 19.19 -18.12
N ASN A 410 -8.69 18.41 -17.92
CA ASN A 410 -7.73 18.60 -16.84
C ASN A 410 -6.94 19.92 -17.00
N LEU A 411 -6.48 20.25 -18.20
CA LEU A 411 -5.82 21.52 -18.48
C LEU A 411 -6.73 22.72 -18.18
N ARG A 412 -8.03 22.59 -18.52
CA ARG A 412 -9.04 23.61 -18.21
C ARG A 412 -9.22 23.75 -16.68
N ARG A 413 -9.24 22.64 -15.95
CA ARG A 413 -9.33 22.63 -14.50
C ARG A 413 -8.09 23.24 -13.84
N LEU A 414 -6.90 22.90 -14.33
CA LEU A 414 -5.65 23.51 -13.86
C LEU A 414 -5.64 25.02 -14.08
N SER A 415 -6.08 25.50 -15.24
CA SER A 415 -6.26 26.94 -15.49
C SER A 415 -7.19 27.59 -14.46
N ALA A 416 -8.33 26.97 -14.16
CA ALA A 416 -9.27 27.49 -13.15
C ALA A 416 -8.68 27.48 -11.73
N LEU A 417 -7.93 26.45 -11.36
CA LEU A 417 -7.23 26.37 -10.06
C LEU A 417 -6.17 27.46 -9.92
N VAL A 418 -5.44 27.76 -10.99
CA VAL A 418 -4.47 28.86 -11.03
C VAL A 418 -5.18 30.20 -10.83
N VAL A 419 -6.34 30.42 -11.46
CA VAL A 419 -7.16 31.61 -11.21
C VAL A 419 -7.62 31.68 -9.75
N ALA A 420 -8.04 30.56 -9.17
CA ALA A 420 -8.44 30.54 -7.76
C ALA A 420 -7.29 30.88 -6.80
N LEU A 421 -6.07 30.41 -7.07
CA LEU A 421 -4.87 30.81 -6.32
C LEU A 421 -4.63 32.32 -6.39
N SER A 422 -4.90 32.97 -7.53
CA SER A 422 -4.75 34.41 -7.65
C SER A 422 -5.72 35.18 -6.75
N GLN A 423 -6.93 34.63 -6.52
CA GLN A 423 -7.91 35.21 -5.60
C GLN A 423 -7.47 35.11 -4.12
N LEU A 424 -6.56 34.18 -3.79
CA LEU A 424 -5.91 34.09 -2.48
C LEU A 424 -4.70 35.04 -2.34
N GLY A 425 -4.46 35.91 -3.32
CA GLY A 425 -3.37 36.89 -3.29
C GLY A 425 -2.04 36.39 -3.84
N VAL A 426 -1.96 35.15 -4.35
CA VAL A 426 -0.78 34.67 -5.05
C VAL A 426 -0.72 35.34 -6.42
N LYS A 427 0.43 35.96 -6.75
CA LYS A 427 0.62 36.66 -8.02
C LYS A 427 1.47 35.89 -9.02
N GLU A 428 2.45 35.18 -8.54
CA GLU A 428 3.39 34.39 -9.33
C GLU A 428 3.77 33.10 -8.62
N LEU A 429 4.19 32.12 -9.38
CA LEU A 429 4.77 30.88 -8.90
C LEU A 429 6.12 30.63 -9.53
N ARG A 430 6.97 29.89 -8.84
CA ARG A 430 8.32 29.61 -9.31
C ARG A 430 8.46 28.14 -9.67
N PHE A 431 8.83 27.89 -10.91
CA PHE A 431 9.04 26.54 -11.45
C PHE A 431 10.49 26.35 -11.88
N PHE A 432 10.97 25.11 -11.95
CA PHE A 432 12.30 24.86 -12.50
C PHE A 432 12.40 25.39 -13.93
N ALA A 433 13.56 25.96 -14.26
CA ALA A 433 13.74 26.72 -15.49
C ALA A 433 13.45 25.90 -16.75
N GLU A 434 13.78 24.61 -16.72
CA GLU A 434 13.60 23.70 -17.85
C GLU A 434 12.12 23.39 -18.16
N LEU A 435 11.18 23.63 -17.23
CA LEU A 435 9.73 23.47 -17.45
C LEU A 435 9.16 24.60 -18.31
N VAL A 436 9.70 25.82 -18.16
CA VAL A 436 9.12 27.04 -18.76
C VAL A 436 8.94 26.95 -20.28
N PRO A 437 9.82 26.33 -21.08
CA PRO A 437 9.61 26.13 -22.51
C PRO A 437 8.35 25.35 -22.88
N LEU A 438 7.80 24.51 -21.99
CA LEU A 438 6.52 23.82 -22.20
C LEU A 438 5.31 24.77 -21.98
N LEU A 439 5.51 25.91 -21.34
CA LEU A 439 4.57 27.03 -21.27
C LEU A 439 4.86 27.98 -22.44
N ASP A 440 4.72 27.48 -23.67
CA ASP A 440 5.24 28.09 -24.89
C ASP A 440 4.65 29.48 -25.19
N ARG A 441 3.44 29.77 -24.74
CA ARG A 441 2.79 31.08 -24.96
C ARG A 441 3.46 32.22 -24.16
N LEU A 442 4.29 31.90 -23.18
CA LEU A 442 5.04 32.90 -22.42
C LEU A 442 6.17 33.56 -23.25
N HIS A 443 6.71 32.82 -24.22
CA HIS A 443 7.89 33.28 -24.94
C HIS A 443 7.76 33.17 -26.47
N ALA A 444 7.45 31.99 -26.99
CA ALA A 444 7.37 31.68 -28.39
C ALA A 444 6.22 30.71 -28.66
N PRO A 445 5.00 31.23 -28.92
CA PRO A 445 3.86 30.39 -29.19
C PRO A 445 4.12 29.39 -30.30
N LEU A 446 3.79 28.13 -30.05
CA LEU A 446 3.94 27.04 -31.00
C LEU A 446 2.69 26.93 -31.87
N ASP A 447 2.89 26.52 -33.11
CA ASP A 447 1.78 26.05 -33.95
C ASP A 447 1.31 24.67 -33.44
N TYR A 448 0.17 24.63 -32.75
CA TYR A 448 -0.37 23.39 -32.17
C TYR A 448 -0.93 22.43 -33.23
N ASP A 449 -1.19 22.86 -34.46
CA ASP A 449 -1.57 21.98 -35.55
C ASP A 449 -0.36 21.19 -36.10
N SER A 450 0.87 21.63 -35.80
CA SER A 450 2.10 20.94 -36.22
C SER A 450 2.51 19.85 -35.24
N VAL A 451 2.30 18.59 -35.61
CA VAL A 451 2.78 17.40 -34.86
C VAL A 451 4.28 17.43 -34.66
N SER A 452 5.03 17.81 -35.71
CA SER A 452 6.49 17.86 -35.65
C SER A 452 7.00 18.92 -34.66
N ALA A 453 6.35 20.09 -34.62
CA ALA A 453 6.69 21.13 -33.68
C ALA A 453 6.44 20.73 -32.21
N LYS A 454 5.30 20.07 -31.93
CA LYS A 454 5.01 19.53 -30.60
C LYS A 454 6.06 18.50 -30.17
N ARG A 455 6.34 17.53 -31.04
CA ARG A 455 7.34 16.47 -30.75
C ARG A 455 8.75 17.05 -30.57
N ALA A 456 9.15 18.04 -31.35
CA ALA A 456 10.42 18.71 -31.20
C ALA A 456 10.51 19.42 -29.84
N ARG A 457 9.48 20.15 -29.43
CA ARG A 457 9.42 20.82 -28.13
C ARG A 457 9.55 19.82 -26.98
N LEU A 458 8.87 18.70 -27.05
CA LEU A 458 8.97 17.64 -26.04
C LEU A 458 10.36 17.01 -25.99
N ALA A 459 10.97 16.77 -27.16
CA ALA A 459 12.32 16.23 -27.27
C ALA A 459 13.37 17.21 -26.67
N GLU A 460 13.25 18.51 -26.94
CA GLU A 460 14.08 19.56 -26.31
C GLU A 460 13.97 19.53 -24.79
N TYR A 461 12.74 19.44 -24.28
CA TYR A 461 12.50 19.32 -22.84
C TYR A 461 13.14 18.06 -22.25
N PHE A 462 12.97 16.92 -22.87
CA PHE A 462 13.57 15.67 -22.41
C PHE A 462 15.10 15.71 -22.40
N ALA A 463 15.71 16.31 -23.41
CA ALA A 463 17.17 16.42 -23.50
C ALA A 463 17.79 17.22 -22.34
N VAL A 464 17.09 18.26 -21.85
CA VAL A 464 17.61 19.10 -20.76
C VAL A 464 17.22 18.60 -19.36
N THR A 465 16.33 17.60 -19.26
CA THR A 465 15.88 17.00 -17.99
C THR A 465 16.27 15.52 -17.85
N GLU A 466 17.13 15.03 -18.73
CA GLU A 466 17.48 13.60 -18.85
C GLU A 466 18.07 13.03 -17.56
N HIS A 467 19.09 13.68 -16.99
CA HIS A 467 19.81 13.19 -15.82
C HIS A 467 19.54 14.03 -14.57
N THR A 468 19.77 15.33 -14.65
CA THR A 468 19.58 16.32 -13.57
C THR A 468 18.93 17.57 -14.15
N ILE A 469 18.55 18.50 -13.26
CA ILE A 469 18.15 19.86 -13.62
C ILE A 469 19.11 20.87 -13.00
N ARG A 470 19.14 22.11 -13.50
CA ARG A 470 19.99 23.16 -12.93
C ARG A 470 19.59 23.51 -11.49
N GLY A 471 18.29 23.38 -11.16
CA GLY A 471 17.74 23.78 -9.86
C GLY A 471 17.42 25.28 -9.78
N GLU A 472 17.67 26.03 -10.85
CA GLU A 472 17.22 27.41 -10.99
C GLU A 472 15.70 27.45 -11.16
N ARG A 473 15.05 28.42 -10.51
CA ARG A 473 13.60 28.60 -10.59
C ARG A 473 13.24 29.94 -11.22
N VAL A 474 12.34 29.91 -12.19
CA VAL A 474 11.82 31.08 -12.90
C VAL A 474 10.42 31.41 -12.40
N ALA A 475 10.18 32.68 -12.14
CA ALA A 475 8.86 33.18 -11.76
C ALA A 475 7.93 33.26 -13.00
N VAL A 476 6.73 32.76 -12.85
CA VAL A 476 5.68 32.81 -13.86
C VAL A 476 4.44 33.45 -13.24
N ALA A 477 3.93 34.53 -13.88
CA ALA A 477 2.73 35.17 -13.42
C ALA A 477 1.52 34.22 -13.58
N LEU A 478 0.63 34.18 -12.58
CA LEU A 478 -0.52 33.27 -12.61
C LEU A 478 -1.48 33.56 -13.77
N GLN A 479 -1.60 34.81 -14.17
CA GLN A 479 -2.43 35.19 -15.32
C GLN A 479 -1.92 34.55 -16.61
N ASP A 480 -0.59 34.59 -16.83
CA ASP A 480 0.03 34.04 -18.03
C ASP A 480 -0.03 32.50 -18.02
N LEU A 481 0.24 31.89 -16.85
CA LEU A 481 0.10 30.43 -16.66
C LEU A 481 -1.33 29.97 -16.97
N SER A 482 -2.34 30.64 -16.40
CA SER A 482 -3.74 30.29 -16.64
C SER A 482 -4.14 30.44 -18.12
N ALA A 483 -3.67 31.50 -18.78
CA ALA A 483 -3.94 31.72 -20.21
C ALA A 483 -3.27 30.66 -21.10
N ASP A 484 -2.06 30.24 -20.79
CA ASP A 484 -1.36 29.17 -21.52
C ASP A 484 -2.10 27.84 -21.40
N LEU A 485 -2.49 27.45 -20.20
CA LEU A 485 -3.23 26.21 -19.95
C LEU A 485 -4.63 26.21 -20.62
N ALA A 486 -5.33 27.34 -20.54
CA ALA A 486 -6.64 27.50 -21.20
C ALA A 486 -6.52 27.35 -22.72
N ALA A 487 -5.52 27.98 -23.33
CA ALA A 487 -5.30 27.91 -24.77
C ALA A 487 -5.00 26.48 -25.25
N LYS A 488 -4.21 25.70 -24.50
CA LYS A 488 -3.93 24.30 -24.79
C LYS A 488 -5.20 23.46 -24.69
N ALA A 489 -6.01 23.68 -23.65
CA ALA A 489 -7.30 23.01 -23.47
C ALA A 489 -8.26 23.31 -24.62
N ASP A 490 -8.40 24.59 -24.98
CA ASP A 490 -9.30 25.04 -26.06
C ASP A 490 -8.92 24.46 -27.40
N TRP A 491 -7.60 24.43 -27.67
CA TRP A 491 -7.08 23.83 -28.89
C TRP A 491 -7.41 22.32 -28.95
N LEU A 492 -7.17 21.55 -27.88
CA LEU A 492 -7.51 20.13 -27.83
C LEU A 492 -8.99 19.87 -28.08
N TYR A 493 -9.88 20.62 -27.41
CA TYR A 493 -11.33 20.49 -27.63
C TYR A 493 -11.73 20.82 -29.06
N ALA A 494 -11.18 21.88 -29.64
CA ALA A 494 -11.45 22.27 -31.02
C ALA A 494 -10.93 21.21 -32.02
N HIS A 495 -9.71 20.68 -31.78
CA HIS A 495 -9.09 19.66 -32.59
C HIS A 495 -9.93 18.36 -32.59
N LEU A 496 -10.28 17.83 -31.40
CA LEU A 496 -11.12 16.65 -31.26
C LEU A 496 -12.44 16.77 -32.00
N ARG A 497 -13.13 17.93 -31.89
CA ARG A 497 -14.40 18.15 -32.55
C ARG A 497 -14.28 18.24 -34.09
N ARG A 498 -13.14 18.72 -34.58
CA ARG A 498 -12.92 18.81 -36.04
C ARG A 498 -12.50 17.49 -36.68
N GLN A 499 -11.72 16.67 -35.95
CA GLN A 499 -11.04 15.52 -36.54
C GLN A 499 -11.71 14.19 -36.16
N GLU A 500 -12.30 14.11 -34.96
CA GLU A 500 -12.71 12.82 -34.39
C GLU A 500 -14.23 12.72 -34.11
N TRP A 501 -14.99 13.81 -34.40
CA TRP A 501 -16.43 13.80 -34.15
C TRP A 501 -17.24 13.74 -35.46
#